data_27c2c6f55b8d29f3d390b2a2870fd01e
#
_entry.id   27c2c6f55b8d29f3d390b2a2870fd01e
#
_cell.length_a   1.000
_cell.length_b   1.000
_cell.length_c   1.000
_cell.angle_alpha   90.00
_cell.angle_beta   90.00
_cell.angle_gamma   90.00
#
_symmetry.space_group_name_H-M   'P 1'
#
loop_
_entity.id
_entity.type
_entity.pdbx_description
1 polymer ?
#
loop_
_entity_poly.entity_id
_entity_poly.type
_entity_poly.pdbx_seq_one_letter_code
_entity_poly.pdbx_strand_id
1 'polypeptide(L)'
;MEDSSAPLPSNIPNHNVNTPMHSDKNKLEESSNSEDSGSFTPYDPNKPPKPSKIKNKIEILKKNDKTDLNYKVIVVGNSYVGKSCLSLRATDDVFKEDYKSTIGTSVYNFKVKINDKAINLQIWDTCGQEKYKSLIKNYYQNSSLAIIVYSVIDENSFNDVNEWFKEIKLNTSPDCKIFLIANKVDLPERKISKEQGKKLKNDFKFDLFMETSAKSGFNSKELFVNAANVLYTQYETNEKYEKNPNSKEEKILNNIEKKKFALKQTDDGEDDEEDENESSCCS
;
A
#
# COMPACT_ATOMS: atom_id res chain seq x y z
N MET A 1 33.20 -52.40 -13.68
CA MET A 1 34.08 -52.42 -12.53
C MET A 1 33.81 -51.15 -11.76
N GLU A 2 33.17 -51.06 -10.65
CA GLU A 2 32.56 -51.87 -9.66
C GLU A 2 31.47 -51.05 -8.98
N ASP A 3 30.44 -51.72 -8.79
CA ASP A 3 29.24 -51.42 -8.03
C ASP A 3 29.57 -51.33 -6.54
N SER A 4 29.00 -50.40 -5.79
CA SER A 4 28.78 -50.55 -4.35
C SER A 4 27.62 -49.75 -3.83
N SER A 5 26.49 -50.38 -3.85
CA SER A 5 25.31 -50.13 -3.05
C SER A 5 25.52 -50.47 -1.58
N ALA A 6 25.04 -49.64 -0.66
CA ALA A 6 24.84 -50.02 0.75
C ALA A 6 23.47 -49.51 1.25
N PRO A 7 22.74 -50.31 2.08
CA PRO A 7 21.33 -50.13 2.35
C PRO A 7 21.04 -49.34 3.64
N LEU A 8 19.81 -48.80 3.68
CA LEU A 8 19.15 -48.15 4.83
C LEU A 8 18.82 -49.12 5.97
N PRO A 9 18.88 -48.75 7.24
CA PRO A 9 18.22 -49.48 8.33
C PRO A 9 16.84 -48.89 8.66
N SER A 10 15.88 -49.78 8.65
CA SER A 10 14.56 -49.71 9.27
C SER A 10 14.66 -49.81 10.79
N ASN A 11 13.96 -48.94 11.56
CA ASN A 11 13.26 -49.38 12.79
C ASN A 11 12.43 -48.23 13.37
N ILE A 12 11.13 -48.48 13.39
CA ILE A 12 10.11 -47.79 14.19
C ILE A 12 9.92 -48.58 15.48
N PRO A 13 9.67 -48.00 16.63
CA PRO A 13 8.71 -48.57 17.56
C PRO A 13 7.54 -47.62 17.87
N ASN A 14 6.36 -48.17 17.67
CA ASN A 14 5.09 -47.75 18.23
C ASN A 14 5.12 -47.83 19.76
N HIS A 15 4.62 -46.78 20.44
CA HIS A 15 4.04 -46.93 21.77
C HIS A 15 2.69 -46.22 21.85
N ASN A 16 1.67 -47.05 21.88
CA ASN A 16 0.31 -46.76 22.34
C ASN A 16 0.31 -46.80 23.86
N VAL A 17 -0.20 -45.77 24.55
CA VAL A 17 -0.70 -45.90 25.92
C VAL A 17 -1.97 -45.04 26.05
N ASN A 18 -3.07 -45.75 26.37
CA ASN A 18 -4.39 -45.23 26.70
C ASN A 18 -4.50 -44.88 28.19
N THR A 19 -5.40 -43.92 28.48
CA THR A 19 -6.34 -43.75 29.62
C THR A 19 -5.84 -43.08 30.91
N PRO A 20 -6.78 -42.57 31.76
CA PRO A 20 -8.12 -41.98 31.55
C PRO A 20 -8.39 -40.65 32.30
N MET A 21 -9.59 -40.11 32.08
CA MET A 21 -10.31 -39.01 32.75
C MET A 21 -10.08 -38.84 34.26
N HIS A 22 -9.95 -37.55 34.65
CA HIS A 22 -10.56 -37.06 35.90
C HIS A 22 -11.17 -35.68 35.69
N SER A 23 -12.42 -35.58 36.05
CA SER A 23 -13.27 -34.40 36.11
C SER A 23 -13.00 -33.61 37.38
N ASP A 24 -12.71 -32.33 37.28
CA ASP A 24 -12.97 -31.39 38.38
C ASP A 24 -13.58 -30.09 37.83
N LYS A 25 -14.77 -29.82 38.31
CA LYS A 25 -15.54 -28.59 38.12
C LYS A 25 -14.97 -27.51 39.04
N ASN A 26 -14.48 -26.41 38.51
CA ASN A 26 -14.45 -25.18 39.26
C ASN A 26 -14.98 -24.04 38.40
N LYS A 27 -16.06 -23.49 38.89
CA LYS A 27 -16.84 -22.35 38.46
C LYS A 27 -16.05 -21.07 38.84
N LEU A 28 -15.65 -20.28 37.85
CA LEU A 28 -15.23 -18.92 38.08
C LEU A 28 -15.90 -17.99 37.07
N GLU A 29 -16.30 -16.85 37.57
CA GLU A 29 -17.26 -15.87 37.09
C GLU A 29 -16.84 -15.24 35.78
N GLU A 30 -17.83 -15.00 34.91
CA GLU A 30 -17.77 -14.24 33.67
C GLU A 30 -17.55 -12.75 33.99
N SER A 31 -16.42 -12.22 33.57
CA SER A 31 -16.30 -10.79 33.29
C SER A 31 -16.38 -10.58 31.77
N SER A 32 -17.46 -9.97 31.35
CA SER A 32 -17.76 -9.62 29.98
C SER A 32 -16.79 -8.56 29.46
N ASN A 33 -15.79 -9.00 28.69
CA ASN A 33 -15.07 -8.15 27.75
C ASN A 33 -15.57 -8.47 26.35
N SER A 34 -16.28 -7.54 25.75
CA SER A 34 -16.72 -7.55 24.37
C SER A 34 -15.50 -7.47 23.44
N GLU A 35 -14.97 -8.62 23.04
CA GLU A 35 -14.05 -8.73 21.92
C GLU A 35 -14.84 -8.55 20.63
N ASP A 36 -14.58 -7.44 19.94
CA ASP A 36 -15.04 -7.17 18.58
C ASP A 36 -14.34 -8.18 17.65
N SER A 37 -14.97 -9.33 17.48
CA SER A 37 -14.57 -10.36 16.51
C SER A 37 -14.88 -9.85 15.11
N GLY A 38 -13.95 -9.05 14.54
CA GLY A 38 -13.98 -8.65 13.14
C GLY A 38 -14.07 -9.89 12.26
N SER A 39 -15.27 -10.20 11.76
CA SER A 39 -15.51 -11.35 10.89
C SER A 39 -14.65 -11.20 9.63
N PHE A 40 -13.69 -12.11 9.48
CA PHE A 40 -12.93 -12.29 8.25
C PHE A 40 -13.90 -12.70 7.14
N THR A 41 -14.22 -11.76 6.25
CA THR A 41 -14.93 -12.11 5.01
C THR A 41 -13.90 -12.55 3.97
N PRO A 42 -13.91 -13.82 3.53
CA PRO A 42 -13.02 -14.29 2.48
C PRO A 42 -13.20 -13.47 1.19
N TYR A 43 -12.14 -13.34 0.40
CA TYR A 43 -12.19 -12.76 -0.93
C TYR A 43 -13.17 -13.56 -1.79
N ASP A 44 -14.20 -12.90 -2.30
CA ASP A 44 -15.16 -13.45 -3.26
C ASP A 44 -14.84 -12.89 -4.65
N PRO A 45 -14.34 -13.73 -5.58
CA PRO A 45 -13.98 -13.30 -6.93
C PRO A 45 -15.20 -12.82 -7.76
N ASN A 46 -16.42 -13.20 -7.36
CA ASN A 46 -17.65 -12.84 -8.06
C ASN A 46 -18.31 -11.57 -7.48
N LYS A 47 -17.79 -11.03 -6.39
CA LYS A 47 -18.33 -9.83 -5.77
C LYS A 47 -17.71 -8.59 -6.41
N PRO A 48 -18.49 -7.77 -7.11
CA PRO A 48 -17.95 -6.54 -7.69
C PRO A 48 -17.38 -5.64 -6.59
N PRO A 49 -16.27 -4.93 -6.86
CA PRO A 49 -15.70 -3.99 -5.92
C PRO A 49 -16.75 -2.95 -5.52
N LYS A 50 -16.77 -2.57 -4.22
CA LYS A 50 -17.65 -1.49 -3.77
C LYS A 50 -17.26 -0.22 -4.52
N PRO A 51 -18.22 0.50 -5.13
CA PRO A 51 -17.93 1.72 -5.85
C PRO A 51 -17.19 2.70 -4.92
N SER A 52 -16.05 3.20 -5.37
CA SER A 52 -15.34 4.27 -4.69
C SER A 52 -16.27 5.49 -4.62
N LYS A 53 -16.17 6.31 -3.55
CA LYS A 53 -16.94 7.56 -3.39
C LYS A 53 -16.46 8.66 -4.35
N ILE A 54 -16.18 8.31 -5.60
CA ILE A 54 -15.74 9.24 -6.64
C ILE A 54 -16.98 10.02 -7.11
N LYS A 55 -16.96 11.33 -6.86
CA LYS A 55 -18.02 12.24 -7.28
C LYS A 55 -17.94 12.61 -8.77
N ASN A 56 -16.80 12.39 -9.40
CA ASN A 56 -16.51 12.78 -10.78
C ASN A 56 -17.12 11.78 -11.77
N LYS A 57 -17.59 12.26 -12.91
CA LYS A 57 -17.95 11.42 -14.05
C LYS A 57 -16.65 10.91 -14.68
N ILE A 58 -16.48 9.59 -14.75
CA ILE A 58 -15.26 8.95 -15.24
C ILE A 58 -15.61 8.00 -16.38
N GLU A 59 -14.84 8.08 -17.47
CA GLU A 59 -14.94 7.23 -18.65
C GLU A 59 -13.55 6.76 -19.06
N ILE A 60 -13.37 5.47 -19.29
CA ILE A 60 -12.10 4.92 -19.82
C ILE A 60 -12.07 5.16 -21.32
N LEU A 61 -11.00 5.81 -21.77
CA LEU A 61 -10.80 6.18 -23.18
C LEU A 61 -10.05 5.09 -23.96
N LYS A 62 -10.12 5.16 -25.28
CA LYS A 62 -9.36 4.27 -26.18
C LYS A 62 -7.90 4.72 -26.28
N LYS A 63 -7.00 3.80 -26.66
CA LYS A 63 -5.56 4.08 -26.81
C LYS A 63 -5.26 5.28 -27.73
N ASN A 64 -6.05 5.49 -28.80
CA ASN A 64 -5.81 6.52 -29.80
C ASN A 64 -6.46 7.88 -29.47
N ASP A 65 -7.26 7.97 -28.40
CA ASP A 65 -7.92 9.22 -28.05
C ASP A 65 -6.88 10.26 -27.62
N LYS A 66 -7.11 11.53 -28.03
CA LYS A 66 -6.28 12.65 -27.59
C LYS A 66 -6.49 12.95 -26.12
N THR A 67 -5.47 13.42 -25.45
CA THR A 67 -5.50 13.75 -24.04
C THR A 67 -5.01 15.17 -23.78
N ASP A 68 -5.62 15.82 -22.79
CA ASP A 68 -5.31 17.19 -22.36
C ASP A 68 -4.16 17.20 -21.34
N LEU A 69 -4.13 16.19 -20.46
CA LEU A 69 -3.18 16.09 -19.37
C LEU A 69 -2.41 14.75 -19.47
N ASN A 70 -1.11 14.83 -19.16
CA ASN A 70 -0.25 13.66 -19.12
C ASN A 70 0.48 13.59 -17.77
N TYR A 71 0.37 12.45 -17.09
CA TYR A 71 1.02 12.22 -15.81
C TYR A 71 1.89 10.98 -15.86
N LYS A 72 3.08 11.10 -15.32
CA LYS A 72 3.98 9.97 -15.11
C LYS A 72 3.63 9.26 -13.81
N VAL A 73 3.36 7.96 -13.89
CA VAL A 73 3.06 7.06 -12.77
C VAL A 73 4.12 5.97 -12.75
N ILE A 74 4.91 5.88 -11.69
CA ILE A 74 5.89 4.78 -11.53
C ILE A 74 5.29 3.65 -10.71
N VAL A 75 5.62 2.40 -11.07
CA VAL A 75 5.22 1.20 -10.33
C VAL A 75 6.47 0.50 -9.83
N VAL A 76 6.62 0.42 -8.50
CA VAL A 76 7.79 -0.13 -7.81
C VAL A 76 7.39 -1.22 -6.82
N GLY A 77 8.36 -1.96 -6.31
CA GLY A 77 8.18 -3.09 -5.40
C GLY A 77 9.06 -4.27 -5.81
N ASN A 78 9.13 -5.31 -4.99
CA ASN A 78 9.99 -6.46 -5.19
C ASN A 78 9.71 -7.21 -6.49
N SER A 79 10.63 -8.08 -6.88
CA SER A 79 10.41 -9.00 -8.00
C SER A 79 9.21 -9.91 -7.70
N TYR A 80 8.49 -10.29 -8.76
CA TYR A 80 7.35 -11.22 -8.69
C TYR A 80 6.13 -10.79 -7.87
N VAL A 81 6.04 -9.56 -7.35
CA VAL A 81 4.82 -9.05 -6.70
C VAL A 81 3.67 -8.78 -7.68
N GLY A 82 3.96 -8.72 -8.99
CA GLY A 82 2.96 -8.61 -10.06
C GLY A 82 2.75 -7.19 -10.61
N LYS A 83 3.75 -6.30 -10.54
CA LYS A 83 3.72 -4.93 -11.10
C LYS A 83 3.30 -4.90 -12.57
N SER A 84 4.04 -5.64 -13.39
CA SER A 84 3.80 -5.73 -14.84
C SER A 84 2.45 -6.37 -15.17
N CYS A 85 2.05 -7.39 -14.40
CA CYS A 85 0.75 -8.03 -14.58
C CYS A 85 -0.39 -7.08 -14.26
N LEU A 86 -0.27 -6.22 -13.22
CA LEU A 86 -1.27 -5.21 -12.90
C LEU A 86 -1.37 -4.15 -14.01
N SER A 87 -0.23 -3.68 -14.50
CA SER A 87 -0.18 -2.70 -15.59
C SER A 87 -0.82 -3.23 -16.86
N LEU A 88 -0.46 -4.45 -17.29
CA LEU A 88 -1.06 -5.12 -18.46
C LEU A 88 -2.54 -5.42 -18.26
N ARG A 89 -2.94 -5.88 -17.06
CA ARG A 89 -4.34 -6.16 -16.77
C ARG A 89 -5.21 -4.90 -16.86
N ALA A 90 -4.70 -3.77 -16.40
CA ALA A 90 -5.43 -2.51 -16.47
C ALA A 90 -5.52 -1.97 -17.90
N THR A 91 -4.43 -2.02 -18.69
CA THR A 91 -4.36 -1.38 -20.01
C THR A 91 -4.88 -2.23 -21.15
N ASP A 92 -4.62 -3.52 -21.12
CA ASP A 92 -4.90 -4.45 -22.21
C ASP A 92 -5.86 -5.58 -21.82
N ASP A 93 -6.28 -5.65 -20.57
CA ASP A 93 -7.11 -6.71 -19.98
C ASP A 93 -6.48 -8.12 -20.12
N VAL A 94 -5.14 -8.18 -20.13
CA VAL A 94 -4.36 -9.39 -20.33
C VAL A 94 -3.69 -9.82 -19.03
N PHE A 95 -3.76 -11.12 -18.73
CA PHE A 95 -2.97 -11.77 -17.68
C PHE A 95 -2.21 -12.96 -18.28
N LYS A 96 -0.92 -13.04 -17.96
CA LYS A 96 -0.05 -14.16 -18.36
C LYS A 96 0.52 -14.80 -17.11
N GLU A 97 0.30 -16.11 -16.94
CA GLU A 97 0.85 -16.84 -15.76
C GLU A 97 2.38 -16.95 -15.84
N ASP A 98 2.91 -17.22 -17.04
CA ASP A 98 4.34 -17.38 -17.30
C ASP A 98 5.05 -16.06 -17.60
N TYR A 99 4.76 -15.02 -16.80
CA TYR A 99 5.41 -13.73 -17.00
C TYR A 99 6.87 -13.81 -16.52
N LYS A 100 7.81 -13.72 -17.47
CA LYS A 100 9.24 -13.62 -17.14
C LYS A 100 9.52 -12.31 -16.43
N SER A 101 10.55 -12.29 -15.57
CA SER A 101 10.95 -11.05 -14.88
C SER A 101 11.22 -9.94 -15.90
N THR A 102 10.70 -8.74 -15.61
CA THR A 102 10.89 -7.56 -16.46
C THR A 102 12.36 -7.20 -16.51
N ILE A 103 12.91 -7.07 -17.73
CA ILE A 103 14.26 -6.56 -17.96
C ILE A 103 14.12 -5.10 -18.41
N GLY A 104 14.66 -4.17 -17.61
CA GLY A 104 14.56 -2.74 -17.90
C GLY A 104 13.22 -2.14 -17.45
N THR A 105 12.64 -1.28 -18.27
CA THR A 105 11.39 -0.56 -17.96
C THR A 105 10.46 -0.63 -19.18
N SER A 106 9.17 -0.87 -18.93
CA SER A 106 8.12 -0.80 -19.93
C SER A 106 7.18 0.36 -19.62
N VAL A 107 6.70 1.05 -20.65
CA VAL A 107 5.76 2.16 -20.50
C VAL A 107 4.41 1.77 -21.11
N TYR A 108 3.36 1.82 -20.29
CA TYR A 108 1.98 1.61 -20.71
C TYR A 108 1.20 2.92 -20.60
N ASN A 109 0.15 3.06 -21.40
CA ASN A 109 -0.73 4.22 -21.36
C ASN A 109 -2.12 3.81 -20.91
N PHE A 110 -2.60 4.42 -19.83
CA PHE A 110 -3.96 4.25 -19.35
C PHE A 110 -4.68 5.59 -19.46
N LYS A 111 -5.72 5.65 -20.29
CA LYS A 111 -6.40 6.91 -20.61
C LYS A 111 -7.80 6.93 -20.03
N VAL A 112 -8.14 8.02 -19.36
CA VAL A 112 -9.47 8.27 -18.79
C VAL A 112 -9.92 9.68 -19.06
N LYS A 113 -11.22 9.89 -19.17
CA LYS A 113 -11.84 11.20 -19.13
C LYS A 113 -12.46 11.40 -17.76
N ILE A 114 -12.11 12.48 -17.09
CA ILE A 114 -12.68 12.89 -15.82
C ILE A 114 -13.34 14.25 -16.02
N ASN A 115 -14.65 14.29 -15.88
CA ASN A 115 -15.48 15.44 -16.21
C ASN A 115 -15.24 15.90 -17.68
N ASP A 116 -14.57 17.03 -17.90
CA ASP A 116 -14.26 17.59 -19.21
C ASP A 116 -12.81 17.36 -19.68
N LYS A 117 -11.94 16.81 -18.81
CA LYS A 117 -10.51 16.62 -19.10
C LYS A 117 -10.18 15.17 -19.44
N ALA A 118 -9.51 14.98 -20.56
CA ALA A 118 -8.93 13.71 -20.97
C ALA A 118 -7.50 13.58 -20.41
N ILE A 119 -7.25 12.52 -19.65
CA ILE A 119 -6.01 12.30 -18.90
C ILE A 119 -5.33 11.02 -19.39
N ASN A 120 -4.03 11.11 -19.65
CA ASN A 120 -3.18 9.95 -19.90
C ASN A 120 -2.25 9.70 -18.70
N LEU A 121 -2.33 8.51 -18.13
CA LEU A 121 -1.34 8.00 -17.19
C LEU A 121 -0.28 7.21 -17.97
N GLN A 122 0.93 7.71 -18.00
CA GLN A 122 2.10 6.98 -18.48
C GLN A 122 2.62 6.10 -17.35
N ILE A 123 2.30 4.82 -17.38
CA ILE A 123 2.63 3.84 -16.35
C ILE A 123 4.02 3.29 -16.65
N TRP A 124 4.99 3.65 -15.84
CA TRP A 124 6.38 3.17 -15.92
C TRP A 124 6.53 1.94 -15.03
N ASP A 125 6.43 0.78 -15.65
CA ASP A 125 6.63 -0.52 -15.00
C ASP A 125 8.12 -0.82 -14.91
N THR A 126 8.64 -0.90 -13.70
CA THR A 126 10.07 -1.09 -13.44
C THR A 126 10.40 -2.53 -13.08
N CYS A 127 11.63 -2.96 -13.38
CA CYS A 127 12.12 -4.23 -12.86
C CYS A 127 12.19 -4.17 -11.33
N GLY A 128 11.73 -5.25 -10.67
CA GLY A 128 11.74 -5.32 -9.19
C GLY A 128 13.06 -5.82 -8.60
N GLN A 129 14.13 -5.84 -9.40
CA GLN A 129 15.43 -6.31 -8.92
C GLN A 129 16.20 -5.16 -8.28
N GLU A 130 16.50 -5.31 -6.99
CA GLU A 130 17.32 -4.39 -6.18
C GLU A 130 18.72 -4.13 -6.77
N LYS A 131 19.23 -5.05 -7.57
CA LYS A 131 20.54 -4.92 -8.27
C LYS A 131 20.58 -3.73 -9.24
N TYR A 132 19.45 -3.20 -9.67
CA TYR A 132 19.35 -2.10 -10.62
C TYR A 132 18.88 -0.79 -10.00
N LYS A 133 18.84 -0.68 -8.65
CA LYS A 133 18.41 0.54 -7.93
C LYS A 133 19.13 1.81 -8.41
N SER A 134 20.40 1.72 -8.73
CA SER A 134 21.18 2.89 -9.23
C SER A 134 20.72 3.39 -10.60
N LEU A 135 20.22 2.52 -11.48
CA LEU A 135 19.66 2.89 -12.79
C LEU A 135 18.25 3.42 -12.66
N ILE A 136 17.53 3.05 -11.60
CA ILE A 136 16.12 3.40 -11.38
C ILE A 136 15.97 4.88 -10.97
N LYS A 137 17.01 5.54 -10.43
CA LYS A 137 16.93 6.95 -10.01
C LYS A 137 16.37 7.87 -11.10
N ASN A 138 16.77 7.69 -12.34
CA ASN A 138 16.27 8.47 -13.46
C ASN A 138 14.77 8.21 -13.76
N TYR A 139 14.26 7.04 -13.36
CA TYR A 139 12.85 6.70 -13.56
C TYR A 139 11.93 7.36 -12.53
N TYR A 140 12.45 7.75 -11.34
CA TYR A 140 11.67 8.46 -10.33
C TYR A 140 11.40 9.92 -10.69
N GLN A 141 12.31 10.56 -11.43
CA GLN A 141 12.22 11.97 -11.76
C GLN A 141 10.92 12.31 -12.50
N ASN A 142 10.32 13.45 -12.14
CA ASN A 142 9.08 13.96 -12.72
C ASN A 142 7.88 13.00 -12.56
N SER A 143 7.90 12.09 -11.60
CA SER A 143 6.74 11.25 -11.32
C SER A 143 5.72 12.02 -10.51
N SER A 144 4.48 12.04 -11.01
CA SER A 144 3.35 12.67 -10.33
C SER A 144 2.73 11.74 -9.28
N LEU A 145 2.88 10.42 -9.47
CA LEU A 145 2.38 9.39 -8.55
C LEU A 145 3.29 8.18 -8.59
N ALA A 146 3.51 7.57 -7.43
CA ALA A 146 4.23 6.32 -7.26
C ALA A 146 3.31 5.25 -6.67
N ILE A 147 3.37 4.04 -7.19
CA ILE A 147 2.60 2.88 -6.73
C ILE A 147 3.59 1.86 -6.17
N ILE A 148 3.54 1.62 -4.86
CA ILE A 148 4.31 0.56 -4.21
C ILE A 148 3.43 -0.68 -4.17
N VAL A 149 3.90 -1.77 -4.81
CA VAL A 149 3.18 -3.04 -4.87
C VAL A 149 3.91 -4.07 -4.02
N TYR A 150 3.18 -4.73 -3.14
CA TYR A 150 3.62 -5.94 -2.44
C TYR A 150 2.66 -7.10 -2.72
N SER A 151 3.08 -8.33 -2.43
CA SER A 151 2.25 -9.52 -2.55
C SER A 151 1.75 -9.97 -1.19
N VAL A 152 0.45 -10.24 -1.06
CA VAL A 152 -0.16 -10.68 0.23
C VAL A 152 0.34 -12.03 0.71
N ILE A 153 1.03 -12.81 -0.14
CA ILE A 153 1.63 -14.11 0.18
C ILE A 153 3.14 -14.03 0.45
N ASP A 154 3.75 -12.83 0.38
CA ASP A 154 5.19 -12.64 0.50
C ASP A 154 5.51 -11.55 1.54
N GLU A 155 5.91 -12.01 2.73
CA GLU A 155 6.27 -11.16 3.87
C GLU A 155 7.47 -10.26 3.57
N ASN A 156 8.45 -10.73 2.80
CA ASN A 156 9.61 -9.93 2.46
C ASN A 156 9.19 -8.72 1.63
N SER A 157 8.30 -8.92 0.64
CA SER A 157 7.81 -7.81 -0.18
C SER A 157 7.02 -6.77 0.62
N PHE A 158 6.38 -7.17 1.72
CA PHE A 158 5.70 -6.26 2.64
C PHE A 158 6.68 -5.50 3.52
N ASN A 159 7.70 -6.18 4.07
CA ASN A 159 8.72 -5.58 4.91
C ASN A 159 9.56 -4.55 4.14
N ASP A 160 9.82 -4.82 2.85
CA ASP A 160 10.60 -3.94 1.98
C ASP A 160 9.84 -2.68 1.52
N VAL A 161 8.53 -2.55 1.81
CA VAL A 161 7.74 -1.33 1.49
C VAL A 161 8.40 -0.07 2.05
N ASN A 162 9.00 -0.14 3.25
CA ASN A 162 9.70 0.97 3.86
C ASN A 162 10.89 1.46 3.00
N GLU A 163 11.66 0.52 2.43
CA GLU A 163 12.80 0.85 1.57
C GLU A 163 12.32 1.51 0.27
N TRP A 164 11.28 0.97 -0.36
CA TRP A 164 10.67 1.58 -1.55
C TRP A 164 10.13 2.99 -1.27
N PHE A 165 9.51 3.18 -0.10
CA PHE A 165 9.02 4.49 0.32
C PHE A 165 10.15 5.52 0.47
N LYS A 166 11.27 5.15 1.13
CA LYS A 166 12.45 6.00 1.27
C LYS A 166 13.02 6.38 -0.10
N GLU A 167 13.16 5.41 -1.01
CA GLU A 167 13.65 5.64 -2.38
C GLU A 167 12.77 6.65 -3.14
N ILE A 168 11.43 6.49 -3.06
CA ILE A 168 10.50 7.44 -3.67
C ILE A 168 10.70 8.84 -3.09
N LYS A 169 10.71 8.97 -1.75
CA LYS A 169 10.85 10.27 -1.08
C LYS A 169 12.15 10.99 -1.40
N LEU A 170 13.23 10.25 -1.64
CA LEU A 170 14.54 10.82 -2.00
C LEU A 170 14.62 11.27 -3.46
N ASN A 171 13.84 10.67 -4.36
CA ASN A 171 14.04 10.84 -5.81
C ASN A 171 12.83 11.47 -6.53
N THR A 172 11.73 11.79 -5.82
CA THR A 172 10.56 12.45 -6.39
C THR A 172 10.29 13.81 -5.75
N SER A 173 9.41 14.60 -6.37
CA SER A 173 8.91 15.85 -5.77
C SER A 173 8.14 15.55 -4.47
N PRO A 174 8.15 16.48 -3.48
CA PRO A 174 7.33 16.40 -2.28
C PRO A 174 5.83 16.22 -2.55
N ASP A 175 5.35 16.73 -3.68
CA ASP A 175 3.94 16.65 -4.11
C ASP A 175 3.57 15.30 -4.77
N CYS A 176 4.56 14.43 -5.01
CA CYS A 176 4.33 13.11 -5.58
C CYS A 176 3.40 12.29 -4.66
N LYS A 177 2.29 11.82 -5.22
CA LYS A 177 1.34 10.96 -4.50
C LYS A 177 1.87 9.55 -4.39
N ILE A 178 1.57 8.86 -3.27
CA ILE A 178 2.08 7.51 -3.04
C ILE A 178 0.93 6.58 -2.67
N PHE A 179 0.75 5.52 -3.46
CA PHE A 179 -0.23 4.46 -3.24
C PHE A 179 0.45 3.19 -2.75
N LEU A 180 -0.19 2.51 -1.81
CA LEU A 180 0.22 1.19 -1.31
C LEU A 180 -0.75 0.13 -1.83
N ILE A 181 -0.25 -0.87 -2.56
CA ILE A 181 -1.08 -1.88 -3.21
C ILE A 181 -0.71 -3.28 -2.74
N ALA A 182 -1.70 -3.96 -2.17
CA ALA A 182 -1.66 -5.36 -1.77
C ALA A 182 -2.16 -6.23 -2.93
N ASN A 183 -1.26 -6.88 -3.66
CA ASN A 183 -1.61 -7.67 -4.84
C ASN A 183 -1.67 -9.17 -4.54
N LYS A 184 -2.24 -9.95 -5.47
CA LYS A 184 -2.45 -11.41 -5.41
C LYS A 184 -3.43 -11.84 -4.33
N VAL A 185 -4.47 -11.03 -4.07
CA VAL A 185 -5.50 -11.36 -3.07
C VAL A 185 -6.39 -12.54 -3.46
N ASP A 186 -6.27 -13.02 -4.69
CA ASP A 186 -6.91 -14.23 -5.21
C ASP A 186 -6.29 -15.52 -4.68
N LEU A 187 -5.09 -15.46 -4.12
CA LEU A 187 -4.39 -16.63 -3.60
C LEU A 187 -4.80 -16.92 -2.16
N PRO A 188 -5.04 -18.21 -1.81
CA PRO A 188 -5.50 -18.59 -0.48
C PRO A 188 -4.42 -18.49 0.60
N GLU A 189 -3.13 -18.59 0.23
CA GLU A 189 -1.99 -18.61 1.16
C GLU A 189 -1.62 -17.22 1.67
N ARG A 190 -2.63 -16.40 2.00
CA ARG A 190 -2.42 -15.05 2.51
C ARG A 190 -1.60 -15.06 3.80
N LYS A 191 -0.51 -14.31 3.83
CA LYS A 191 0.33 -14.07 5.01
C LYS A 191 0.12 -12.67 5.60
N ILE A 192 -0.14 -11.68 4.75
CA ILE A 192 -0.32 -10.28 5.15
C ILE A 192 -1.80 -9.94 5.18
N SER A 193 -2.32 -9.60 6.36
CA SER A 193 -3.71 -9.22 6.52
C SER A 193 -4.01 -7.83 5.91
N LYS A 194 -5.27 -7.59 5.65
CA LYS A 194 -5.73 -6.27 5.18
C LYS A 194 -5.51 -5.18 6.22
N GLU A 195 -5.64 -5.53 7.49
CA GLU A 195 -5.44 -4.65 8.64
C GLU A 195 -3.99 -4.20 8.76
N GLN A 196 -3.02 -5.12 8.53
CA GLN A 196 -1.59 -4.77 8.46
C GLN A 196 -1.33 -3.77 7.32
N GLY A 197 -1.90 -3.97 6.14
CA GLY A 197 -1.78 -3.02 5.03
C GLY A 197 -2.40 -1.65 5.33
N LYS A 198 -3.57 -1.62 5.96
CA LYS A 198 -4.21 -0.37 6.40
C LYS A 198 -3.40 0.36 7.47
N LYS A 199 -2.84 -0.38 8.44
CA LYS A 199 -1.96 0.18 9.46
C LYS A 199 -0.75 0.83 8.82
N LEU A 200 -0.05 0.10 7.95
CA LEU A 200 1.11 0.61 7.23
C LEU A 200 0.77 1.87 6.40
N LYS A 201 -0.41 1.89 5.74
CA LYS A 201 -0.92 3.07 5.04
C LYS A 201 -1.01 4.29 5.97
N ASN A 202 -1.50 4.11 7.18
CA ASN A 202 -1.67 5.20 8.15
C ASN A 202 -0.33 5.67 8.72
N ASP A 203 0.57 4.73 9.06
CA ASP A 203 1.88 5.00 9.63
C ASP A 203 2.75 5.84 8.66
N PHE A 204 2.75 5.49 7.38
CA PHE A 204 3.50 6.21 6.33
C PHE A 204 2.69 7.32 5.64
N LYS A 205 1.41 7.49 6.00
CA LYS A 205 0.50 8.49 5.39
C LYS A 205 0.39 8.35 3.86
N PHE A 206 0.33 7.11 3.37
CA PHE A 206 0.07 6.88 1.95
C PHE A 206 -1.29 7.49 1.54
N ASP A 207 -1.36 8.04 0.34
CA ASP A 207 -2.59 8.66 -0.19
C ASP A 207 -3.72 7.63 -0.39
N LEU A 208 -3.37 6.39 -0.77
CA LEU A 208 -4.32 5.29 -0.95
C LEU A 208 -3.72 3.96 -0.51
N PHE A 209 -4.56 3.08 0.06
CA PHE A 209 -4.33 1.64 0.18
C PHE A 209 -5.43 0.89 -0.55
N MET A 210 -5.04 -0.08 -1.38
CA MET A 210 -5.98 -0.90 -2.13
C MET A 210 -5.49 -2.34 -2.26
N GLU A 211 -6.42 -3.29 -2.20
CA GLU A 211 -6.19 -4.69 -2.51
C GLU A 211 -6.53 -4.96 -3.97
N THR A 212 -5.68 -5.73 -4.66
CA THR A 212 -5.81 -6.04 -6.08
C THR A 212 -5.50 -7.49 -6.40
N SER A 213 -5.99 -7.96 -7.53
CA SER A 213 -5.55 -9.18 -8.17
C SER A 213 -5.41 -8.97 -9.67
N ALA A 214 -4.19 -9.04 -10.16
CA ALA A 214 -3.95 -9.00 -11.60
C ALA A 214 -4.55 -10.24 -12.31
N LYS A 215 -4.60 -11.40 -11.63
CA LYS A 215 -5.14 -12.64 -12.18
C LYS A 215 -6.64 -12.55 -12.40
N SER A 216 -7.41 -12.21 -11.37
CA SER A 216 -8.87 -12.08 -11.48
C SER A 216 -9.33 -10.76 -12.10
N GLY A 217 -8.46 -9.75 -12.19
CA GLY A 217 -8.80 -8.40 -12.60
C GLY A 217 -9.35 -7.52 -11.47
N PHE A 218 -9.50 -8.07 -10.26
CA PHE A 218 -10.05 -7.35 -9.12
C PHE A 218 -9.26 -6.07 -8.83
N ASN A 219 -9.95 -4.94 -8.88
CA ASN A 219 -9.41 -3.60 -8.65
C ASN A 219 -8.22 -3.19 -9.56
N SER A 220 -7.92 -3.92 -10.63
CA SER A 220 -6.76 -3.61 -11.49
C SER A 220 -6.98 -2.33 -12.30
N LYS A 221 -8.17 -2.13 -12.89
CA LYS A 221 -8.55 -0.89 -13.59
C LYS A 221 -8.85 0.23 -12.61
N GLU A 222 -9.53 -0.08 -11.52
CA GLU A 222 -9.89 0.85 -10.45
C GLU A 222 -8.68 1.51 -9.81
N LEU A 223 -7.55 0.81 -9.71
CA LEU A 223 -6.28 1.36 -9.23
C LEU A 223 -5.88 2.60 -10.06
N PHE A 224 -5.85 2.48 -11.37
CA PHE A 224 -5.43 3.57 -12.25
C PHE A 224 -6.52 4.63 -12.43
N VAL A 225 -7.77 4.27 -12.33
CA VAL A 225 -8.89 5.24 -12.23
C VAL A 225 -8.74 6.10 -10.98
N ASN A 226 -8.43 5.51 -9.82
CA ASN A 226 -8.17 6.27 -8.60
C ASN A 226 -6.92 7.14 -8.72
N ALA A 227 -5.85 6.64 -9.35
CA ALA A 227 -4.65 7.41 -9.61
C ALA A 227 -4.97 8.67 -10.45
N ALA A 228 -5.69 8.51 -11.54
CA ALA A 228 -6.11 9.64 -12.38
C ALA A 228 -6.99 10.62 -11.61
N ASN A 229 -7.93 10.13 -10.80
CA ASN A 229 -8.83 10.99 -10.01
C ASN A 229 -8.08 11.82 -8.95
N VAL A 230 -7.09 11.25 -8.27
CA VAL A 230 -6.24 11.97 -7.30
C VAL A 230 -5.43 13.05 -8.00
N LEU A 231 -4.82 12.74 -9.14
CA LEU A 231 -4.03 13.68 -9.93
C LEU A 231 -4.89 14.79 -10.54
N TYR A 232 -6.10 14.46 -10.99
CA TYR A 232 -7.08 15.45 -11.46
C TYR A 232 -7.51 16.41 -10.35
N THR A 233 -7.77 15.89 -9.14
CA THR A 233 -8.10 16.74 -7.99
C THR A 233 -6.95 17.67 -7.60
N GLN A 234 -5.71 17.21 -7.72
CA GLN A 234 -4.52 18.03 -7.50
C GLN A 234 -4.41 19.12 -8.57
N TYR A 235 -4.64 18.79 -9.85
CA TYR A 235 -4.69 19.74 -10.95
C TYR A 235 -5.76 20.82 -10.73
N GLU A 236 -7.01 20.45 -10.44
CA GLU A 236 -8.08 21.41 -10.15
C GLU A 236 -7.73 22.35 -8.99
N THR A 237 -7.07 21.79 -7.98
CA THR A 237 -6.64 22.58 -6.82
C THR A 237 -5.59 23.60 -7.20
N ASN A 238 -4.59 23.20 -7.99
CA ASN A 238 -3.54 24.10 -8.47
C ASN A 238 -4.10 25.18 -9.41
N GLU A 239 -5.00 24.83 -10.34
CA GLU A 239 -5.67 25.81 -11.20
C GLU A 239 -6.47 26.87 -10.42
N LYS A 240 -7.16 26.45 -9.34
CA LYS A 240 -7.87 27.39 -8.47
C LYS A 240 -6.93 28.36 -7.76
N TYR A 241 -5.74 27.88 -7.36
CA TYR A 241 -4.72 28.74 -6.74
C TYR A 241 -4.07 29.70 -7.74
N GLU A 242 -3.81 29.27 -8.97
CA GLU A 242 -3.27 30.16 -10.01
C GLU A 242 -4.24 31.27 -10.38
N LYS A 243 -5.55 30.97 -10.40
CA LYS A 243 -6.61 31.96 -10.68
C LYS A 243 -6.89 32.89 -9.49
N ASN A 244 -6.51 32.52 -8.26
CA ASN A 244 -6.71 33.33 -7.07
C ASN A 244 -5.52 33.16 -6.07
N PRO A 245 -4.39 33.81 -6.32
CA PRO A 245 -3.15 33.62 -5.54
C PRO A 245 -3.29 33.94 -4.05
N ASN A 246 -4.14 34.91 -3.68
CA ASN A 246 -4.36 35.28 -2.28
C ASN A 246 -4.96 34.14 -1.43
N SER A 247 -5.68 33.22 -2.05
CA SER A 247 -6.24 32.06 -1.35
C SER A 247 -5.19 31.01 -0.94
N LYS A 248 -4.01 31.03 -1.54
CA LYS A 248 -2.89 30.15 -1.20
C LYS A 248 -2.19 30.61 0.08
N GLU A 249 -1.98 31.92 0.21
CA GLU A 249 -1.36 32.52 1.38
C GLU A 249 -2.25 32.39 2.63
N GLU A 250 -3.56 32.62 2.49
CA GLU A 250 -4.52 32.39 3.59
C GLU A 250 -4.53 30.94 4.10
N LYS A 251 -4.47 29.94 3.19
CA LYS A 251 -4.42 28.54 3.62
C LYS A 251 -3.11 28.14 4.26
N ILE A 252 -1.99 28.69 3.81
CA ILE A 252 -0.67 28.48 4.42
C ILE A 252 -0.66 29.10 5.81
N LEU A 253 -1.13 30.34 5.96
CA LEU A 253 -1.28 31.02 7.24
C LEU A 253 -2.20 30.25 8.21
N ASN A 254 -3.38 29.85 7.76
CA ASN A 254 -4.32 29.04 8.56
C ASN A 254 -3.74 27.68 8.97
N ASN A 255 -2.92 27.03 8.15
CA ASN A 255 -2.25 25.78 8.49
C ASN A 255 -1.08 26.01 9.49
N ILE A 256 -0.36 27.12 9.38
CA ILE A 256 0.69 27.51 10.32
C ILE A 256 0.08 27.84 11.68
N GLU A 257 -1.02 28.58 11.71
CA GLU A 257 -1.75 28.92 12.94
C GLU A 257 -2.31 27.69 13.64
N LYS A 258 -2.92 26.77 12.88
CA LYS A 258 -3.40 25.49 13.44
C LYS A 258 -2.28 24.63 14.02
N LYS A 259 -1.10 24.60 13.36
CA LYS A 259 0.08 23.90 13.90
C LYS A 259 0.63 24.58 15.14
N LYS A 260 0.68 25.91 15.19
CA LYS A 260 1.11 26.69 16.38
C LYS A 260 0.15 26.49 17.54
N PHE A 261 -1.16 26.43 17.28
CA PHE A 261 -2.19 26.18 18.30
C PHE A 261 -2.09 24.75 18.87
N ALA A 262 -1.85 23.74 18.01
CA ALA A 262 -1.66 22.37 18.45
C ALA A 262 -0.37 22.18 19.27
N LEU A 263 0.71 22.89 18.94
CA LEU A 263 1.95 22.86 19.71
C LEU A 263 1.83 23.54 21.08
N LYS A 264 1.01 24.60 21.21
CA LYS A 264 0.75 25.23 22.51
C LYS A 264 -0.07 24.36 23.47
N GLN A 265 -0.94 23.51 22.98
CA GLN A 265 -1.74 22.58 23.80
C GLN A 265 -0.93 21.40 24.35
N THR A 266 0.25 21.13 23.81
CA THR A 266 1.15 20.08 24.34
C THR A 266 2.15 20.57 25.37
N ASP A 267 2.34 21.90 25.47
CA ASP A 267 3.30 22.51 26.43
C ASP A 267 2.65 22.90 27.78
N ASP A 268 1.32 22.92 27.84
CA ASP A 268 0.59 23.30 29.09
C ASP A 268 0.27 22.09 29.99
N GLY A 269 0.97 20.98 29.87
CA GLY A 269 0.70 19.71 30.56
C GLY A 269 1.79 19.21 31.51
N GLU A 270 2.89 19.93 31.70
CA GLU A 270 3.94 19.57 32.67
C GLU A 270 4.25 20.77 33.56
N ASP A 271 3.40 21.02 34.55
CA ASP A 271 3.71 21.88 35.70
C ASP A 271 3.70 21.03 36.97
N ASP A 272 4.90 20.76 37.43
CA ASP A 272 5.44 20.85 38.79
C ASP A 272 4.61 20.30 39.95
N GLU A 273 5.01 19.13 40.44
CA GLU A 273 5.01 18.82 41.86
C GLU A 273 6.48 18.80 42.35
N GLU A 274 7.04 19.98 42.71
CA GLU A 274 8.21 20.06 43.55
C GLU A 274 7.79 19.82 45.01
N ASP A 275 8.12 18.63 45.53
CA ASP A 275 8.08 18.30 46.95
C ASP A 275 9.15 19.08 47.71
N GLU A 276 8.73 20.13 48.40
CA GLU A 276 9.49 20.72 49.50
C GLU A 276 9.58 19.72 50.66
N ASN A 277 10.76 19.18 50.87
CA ASN A 277 11.11 18.56 52.16
C ASN A 277 12.35 19.23 52.74
N GLU A 278 12.11 20.33 53.50
CA GLU A 278 13.03 20.80 54.49
C GLU A 278 13.22 19.73 55.58
N SER A 279 14.45 19.33 55.82
CA SER A 279 14.86 18.81 57.11
C SER A 279 16.19 19.41 57.51
N SER A 280 16.03 20.40 58.37
CA SER A 280 16.98 20.85 59.38
C SER A 280 17.70 19.68 60.01
N CYS A 281 19.04 19.75 60.12
CA CYS A 281 19.76 19.38 61.39
C CYS A 281 21.13 20.04 61.48
N CYS A 282 21.26 20.68 62.58
CA CYS A 282 22.50 21.27 63.19
C CYS A 282 23.60 20.24 63.42
N SER A 283 24.82 20.57 63.29
CA SER A 283 25.92 20.67 64.27
C SER A 283 27.21 20.88 63.52
#